data_97213066cecc6e2240819d0c1de76e1b
#
_entry.id   97213066cecc6e2240819d0c1de76e1b
#
_cell.length_a   1.000
_cell.length_b   1.000
_cell.length_c   1.000
_cell.angle_alpha   90.00
_cell.angle_beta   90.00
_cell.angle_gamma   90.00
#
_symmetry.space_group_name_H-M   'P 1'
#
loop_
_entity.id
_entity.type
_entity.pdbx_description
1 polymer ?
#
loop_
_entity_poly.entity_id
_entity_poly.type
_entity_poly.pdbx_seq_one_letter_code
_entity_poly.pdbx_strand_id
1 'polypeptide(L)'
;VHLMQVEEELAMKTLTQGKRAINRAAHAAAQQVDKIALSEGVVRIDESAASREAALYLQQNLQLDANGRPLPNSFLRQPVEVLVFEVINSGETFPYRYRNQTYHYEVELRSPGVIMIARVTFPRAFAVLEPIKWEIRGAAELVVG
;
A
#
# COMPACT_ATOMS: atom_id res chain seq x y z
N VAL A 1 6.63 30.93 11.92
CA VAL A 1 6.75 30.88 10.46
C VAL A 1 7.76 29.83 10.04
N HIS A 2 8.99 29.90 10.59
CA HIS A 2 10.02 28.94 10.25
C HIS A 2 9.68 27.50 10.67
N LEU A 3 9.11 27.33 11.86
CA LEU A 3 8.68 26.03 12.36
C LEU A 3 7.57 25.42 11.51
N MET A 4 6.64 26.23 11.02
CA MET A 4 5.57 25.78 10.15
C MET A 4 6.12 25.24 8.82
N GLN A 5 7.12 25.91 8.25
CA GLN A 5 7.74 25.46 7.01
C GLN A 5 8.46 24.12 7.19
N VAL A 6 9.18 23.94 8.30
CA VAL A 6 9.85 22.68 8.61
C VAL A 6 8.82 21.55 8.76
N GLU A 7 7.71 21.81 9.44
CA GLU A 7 6.66 20.82 9.64
C GLU A 7 5.99 20.44 8.31
N GLU A 8 5.75 21.41 7.42
CA GLU A 8 5.21 21.15 6.10
C GLU A 8 6.15 20.28 5.25
N GLU A 9 7.45 20.57 5.29
CA GLU A 9 8.44 19.76 4.59
C GLU A 9 8.48 18.33 5.12
N LEU A 10 8.41 18.15 6.43
CA LEU A 10 8.37 16.83 7.06
C LEU A 10 7.08 16.08 6.68
N ALA A 11 5.95 16.78 6.65
CA ALA A 11 4.68 16.20 6.26
C ALA A 11 4.73 15.70 4.80
N MET A 12 5.27 16.52 3.89
CA MET A 12 5.40 16.12 2.49
C MET A 12 6.36 14.96 2.31
N LYS A 13 7.46 14.95 3.07
CA LYS A 13 8.43 13.84 3.06
C LYS A 13 7.77 12.55 3.54
N THR A 14 6.97 12.63 4.61
CA THR A 14 6.24 11.48 5.15
C THR A 14 5.25 10.94 4.11
N LEU A 15 4.51 11.83 3.45
CA LEU A 15 3.57 11.43 2.40
C LEU A 15 4.29 10.74 1.25
N THR A 16 5.42 11.29 0.79
CA THR A 16 6.20 10.72 -0.30
C THR A 16 6.73 9.34 0.05
N GLN A 17 7.26 9.17 1.26
CA GLN A 17 7.75 7.88 1.74
C GLN A 17 6.61 6.86 1.87
N GLY A 18 5.45 7.31 2.39
CA GLY A 18 4.26 6.48 2.48
C GLY A 18 3.78 6.00 1.12
N LYS A 19 3.73 6.89 0.13
CA LYS A 19 3.34 6.53 -1.24
C LYS A 19 4.28 5.50 -1.84
N ARG A 20 5.59 5.69 -1.66
CA ARG A 20 6.58 4.73 -2.15
C ARG A 20 6.40 3.37 -1.50
N ALA A 21 6.20 3.33 -0.19
CA ALA A 21 6.02 2.09 0.55
C ALA A 21 4.77 1.32 0.07
N ILE A 22 3.64 2.02 -0.07
CA ILE A 22 2.40 1.41 -0.53
C ILE A 22 2.53 0.93 -1.97
N ASN A 23 3.11 1.73 -2.86
CA ASN A 23 3.32 1.34 -4.26
C ASN A 23 4.24 0.12 -4.37
N ARG A 24 5.31 0.07 -3.61
CA ARG A 24 6.22 -1.08 -3.60
C ARG A 24 5.55 -2.33 -3.06
N ALA A 25 4.76 -2.19 -1.99
CA ALA A 25 4.03 -3.30 -1.40
C ALA A 25 2.99 -3.85 -2.39
N ALA A 26 2.21 -2.98 -3.03
CA ALA A 26 1.22 -3.39 -4.02
C ALA A 26 1.89 -4.06 -5.22
N HIS A 27 2.99 -3.50 -5.71
CA HIS A 27 3.73 -4.06 -6.84
C HIS A 27 4.30 -5.45 -6.49
N ALA A 28 4.95 -5.59 -5.35
CA ALA A 28 5.51 -6.86 -4.91
C ALA A 28 4.42 -7.93 -4.74
N ALA A 29 3.28 -7.54 -4.18
CA ALA A 29 2.14 -8.43 -4.02
C ALA A 29 1.59 -8.88 -5.37
N ALA A 30 1.44 -7.97 -6.32
CA ALA A 30 0.89 -8.26 -7.64
C ALA A 30 1.78 -9.21 -8.45
N GLN A 31 3.10 -9.26 -8.17
CA GLN A 31 4.02 -10.13 -8.89
C GLN A 31 4.06 -11.56 -8.36
N GLN A 32 3.26 -11.89 -7.35
CA GLN A 32 3.22 -13.24 -6.77
C GLN A 32 2.35 -14.15 -7.62
N VAL A 33 2.88 -14.63 -8.73
CA VAL A 33 2.16 -15.48 -9.66
C VAL A 33 1.93 -16.87 -9.06
N ASP A 34 0.73 -17.40 -9.29
CA ASP A 34 0.42 -18.79 -8.96
C ASP A 34 1.08 -19.68 -10.02
N LYS A 35 2.16 -20.37 -9.63
CA LYS A 35 2.98 -21.16 -10.54
C LYS A 35 2.25 -22.40 -11.07
N ILE A 36 1.40 -22.98 -10.26
CA ILE A 36 0.60 -24.15 -10.66
C ILE A 36 -0.41 -23.74 -11.72
N ALA A 37 -1.14 -22.65 -11.47
CA ALA A 37 -2.10 -22.12 -12.44
C ALA A 37 -1.40 -21.73 -13.75
N LEU A 38 -0.23 -21.11 -13.67
CA LEU A 38 0.54 -20.69 -14.83
C LEU A 38 0.95 -21.90 -15.68
N SER A 39 1.33 -23.02 -15.05
CA SER A 39 1.68 -24.23 -15.76
C SER A 39 0.47 -24.81 -16.52
N GLU A 40 -0.74 -24.46 -16.11
CA GLU A 40 -1.98 -24.86 -16.75
C GLU A 40 -2.50 -23.80 -17.75
N GLY A 41 -1.71 -22.75 -17.99
CA GLY A 41 -2.06 -21.68 -18.90
C GLY A 41 -2.92 -20.58 -18.30
N VAL A 42 -3.09 -20.53 -16.99
CA VAL A 42 -3.88 -19.52 -16.29
C VAL A 42 -2.97 -18.55 -15.57
N VAL A 43 -3.08 -17.26 -15.92
CA VAL A 43 -2.34 -16.19 -15.25
C VAL A 43 -3.16 -15.68 -14.07
N ARG A 44 -2.70 -16.00 -12.86
CA ARG A 44 -3.36 -15.55 -11.65
C ARG A 44 -2.36 -15.29 -10.53
N ILE A 45 -2.77 -14.47 -9.57
CA ILE A 45 -1.97 -14.14 -8.40
C ILE A 45 -2.23 -15.15 -7.30
N ASP A 46 -1.16 -15.60 -6.64
CA ASP A 46 -1.25 -16.37 -5.39
C ASP A 46 -1.59 -15.39 -4.27
N GLU A 47 -2.84 -15.42 -3.78
CA GLU A 47 -3.35 -14.44 -2.84
C GLU A 47 -2.66 -14.50 -1.48
N SER A 48 -2.31 -15.70 -1.01
CA SER A 48 -1.59 -15.84 0.26
C SER A 48 -0.18 -15.25 0.17
N ALA A 49 0.53 -15.53 -0.91
CA ALA A 49 1.86 -14.99 -1.14
C ALA A 49 1.80 -13.47 -1.31
N ALA A 50 0.79 -12.97 -2.03
CA ALA A 50 0.59 -11.53 -2.21
C ALA A 50 0.41 -10.82 -0.87
N SER A 51 -0.41 -11.36 0.01
CA SER A 51 -0.64 -10.78 1.33
C SER A 51 0.64 -10.74 2.17
N ARG A 52 1.43 -11.83 2.16
CA ARG A 52 2.69 -11.89 2.88
C ARG A 52 3.71 -10.88 2.36
N GLU A 53 3.85 -10.80 1.04
CA GLU A 53 4.82 -9.89 0.43
C GLU A 53 4.45 -8.43 0.67
N ALA A 54 3.17 -8.08 0.59
CA ALA A 54 2.71 -6.73 0.89
C ALA A 54 3.07 -6.34 2.32
N ALA A 55 2.80 -7.22 3.28
CA ALA A 55 3.11 -6.96 4.69
C ALA A 55 4.61 -6.78 4.92
N LEU A 56 5.44 -7.66 4.32
CA LEU A 56 6.89 -7.58 4.46
C LEU A 56 7.46 -6.27 3.89
N TYR A 57 6.99 -5.87 2.71
CA TYR A 57 7.44 -4.62 2.09
C TYR A 57 7.05 -3.39 2.89
N LEU A 58 5.85 -3.37 3.47
CA LEU A 58 5.45 -2.27 4.36
C LEU A 58 6.34 -2.22 5.60
N GLN A 59 6.58 -3.38 6.22
CA GLN A 59 7.42 -3.47 7.41
C GLN A 59 8.83 -2.95 7.13
N GLN A 60 9.42 -3.35 6.02
CA GLN A 60 10.77 -2.94 5.65
C GLN A 60 10.86 -1.47 5.28
N ASN A 61 9.91 -0.98 4.49
CA ASN A 61 9.98 0.38 3.96
C ASN A 61 9.58 1.45 4.98
N LEU A 62 8.74 1.11 5.96
CA LEU A 62 8.28 2.05 6.98
C LEU A 62 8.83 1.72 8.37
N GLN A 63 9.67 0.71 8.49
CA GLN A 63 10.26 0.27 9.76
C GLN A 63 9.16 -0.05 10.78
N LEU A 64 8.36 -1.05 10.44
CA LEU A 64 7.25 -1.50 11.27
C LEU A 64 7.49 -2.91 11.79
N ASP A 65 6.84 -3.27 12.89
CA ASP A 65 6.78 -4.65 13.37
C ASP A 65 5.69 -5.43 12.61
N ALA A 66 5.50 -6.69 12.98
CA ALA A 66 4.51 -7.56 12.31
C ALA A 66 3.06 -7.10 12.49
N ASN A 67 2.80 -6.23 13.47
CA ASN A 67 1.46 -5.70 13.75
C ASN A 67 1.25 -4.30 13.15
N GLY A 68 2.19 -3.82 12.34
CA GLY A 68 2.09 -2.50 11.73
C GLY A 68 2.49 -1.36 12.64
N ARG A 69 3.06 -1.65 13.81
CA ARG A 69 3.49 -0.63 14.76
C ARG A 69 4.89 -0.15 14.45
N PRO A 70 5.15 1.16 14.57
CA PRO A 70 6.48 1.69 14.27
C PRO A 70 7.54 1.13 15.21
N LEU A 71 8.68 0.72 14.64
CA LEU A 71 9.87 0.37 15.40
C LEU A 71 10.54 1.66 15.90
N PRO A 72 11.46 1.56 16.90
CA PRO A 72 12.10 2.76 17.45
C PRO A 72 12.84 3.61 16.41
N ASN A 73 13.34 3.01 15.33
CA ASN A 73 14.05 3.71 14.27
C ASN A 73 13.13 4.26 13.16
N SER A 74 11.82 4.01 13.26
CA SER A 74 10.86 4.55 12.29
C SER A 74 10.67 6.06 12.49
N PHE A 75 10.40 6.76 11.39
CA PHE A 75 10.00 8.17 11.46
C PHE A 75 8.54 8.34 11.89
N LEU A 76 7.77 7.26 11.85
CA LEU A 76 6.36 7.26 12.29
C LEU A 76 6.28 7.06 13.81
N ARG A 77 5.16 7.48 14.39
CA ARG A 77 4.87 7.28 15.82
C ARG A 77 3.56 6.56 16.06
N GLN A 78 2.74 6.40 15.02
CA GLN A 78 1.44 5.73 15.09
C GLN A 78 1.44 4.52 14.18
N PRO A 79 0.65 3.48 14.51
CA PRO A 79 0.53 2.31 13.62
C PRO A 79 0.04 2.69 12.24
N VAL A 80 0.51 1.95 11.24
CA VAL A 80 -0.02 2.03 9.87
C VAL A 80 -1.18 1.05 9.76
N GLU A 81 -2.32 1.54 9.31
CA GLU A 81 -3.52 0.72 9.12
C GLU A 81 -3.71 0.39 7.65
N VAL A 82 -3.79 -0.89 7.33
CA VAL A 82 -4.16 -1.31 5.98
C VAL A 82 -5.69 -1.36 5.94
N LEU A 83 -6.28 -0.41 5.22
CA LEU A 83 -7.73 -0.27 5.15
C LEU A 83 -8.34 -1.18 4.10
N VAL A 84 -7.63 -1.38 2.99
CA VAL A 84 -8.06 -2.23 1.88
C VAL A 84 -6.84 -2.98 1.35
N PHE A 85 -7.01 -4.28 1.18
CA PHE A 85 -6.08 -5.12 0.45
C PHE A 85 -6.92 -6.12 -0.34
N GLU A 86 -7.01 -5.92 -1.65
CA GLU A 86 -7.83 -6.77 -2.52
C GLU A 86 -7.00 -7.27 -3.69
N VAL A 87 -7.12 -8.55 -3.96
CA VAL A 87 -6.53 -9.16 -5.15
C VAL A 87 -7.65 -9.33 -6.18
N ILE A 88 -7.50 -8.66 -7.32
CA ILE A 88 -8.41 -8.79 -8.44
C ILE A 88 -7.80 -9.86 -9.36
N ASN A 89 -8.40 -11.02 -9.36
CA ASN A 89 -7.77 -12.20 -9.95
C ASN A 89 -8.44 -12.66 -11.26
N SER A 90 -7.96 -13.76 -11.79
CA SER A 90 -8.30 -14.29 -13.10
C SER A 90 -9.78 -14.66 -13.30
N GLY A 91 -10.56 -14.71 -12.21
CA GLY A 91 -12.01 -14.93 -12.31
C GLY A 91 -12.79 -13.74 -12.83
N GLU A 92 -12.17 -12.57 -12.92
CA GLU A 92 -12.81 -11.34 -13.36
C GLU A 92 -12.59 -11.12 -14.86
N THR A 93 -13.44 -10.28 -15.44
CA THR A 93 -13.29 -9.87 -16.85
C THR A 93 -12.40 -8.62 -16.91
N PHE A 94 -11.36 -8.66 -17.74
CA PHE A 94 -10.46 -7.53 -17.95
C PHE A 94 -10.71 -6.87 -19.31
N PRO A 95 -10.61 -5.53 -19.42
CA PRO A 95 -10.26 -4.58 -18.35
C PRO A 95 -11.29 -4.55 -17.24
N TYR A 96 -10.80 -4.56 -16.01
CA TYR A 96 -11.64 -4.54 -14.81
C TYR A 96 -11.60 -3.14 -14.20
N ARG A 97 -12.77 -2.55 -13.98
CA ARG A 97 -12.85 -1.24 -13.33
C ARG A 97 -13.12 -1.44 -11.85
N TYR A 98 -12.08 -1.21 -11.06
CA TYR A 98 -12.20 -1.24 -9.61
C TYR A 98 -12.76 0.09 -9.12
N ARG A 99 -13.76 0.03 -8.27
CA ARG A 99 -14.38 1.21 -7.67
C ARG A 99 -14.60 0.97 -6.19
N ASN A 100 -14.07 1.88 -5.36
CA ASN A 100 -14.29 1.87 -3.92
C ASN A 100 -14.88 3.22 -3.53
N GLN A 101 -16.17 3.22 -3.20
CA GLN A 101 -16.87 4.46 -2.86
C GLN A 101 -16.48 4.99 -1.48
N THR A 102 -16.18 4.08 -0.55
CA THR A 102 -15.78 4.47 0.81
C THR A 102 -14.53 5.33 0.82
N TYR A 103 -13.55 4.99 -0.01
CA TYR A 103 -12.28 5.69 -0.07
C TYR A 103 -12.11 6.52 -1.34
N HIS A 104 -13.17 6.68 -2.11
CA HIS A 104 -13.20 7.49 -3.33
C HIS A 104 -12.07 7.11 -4.30
N TYR A 105 -11.89 5.82 -4.54
CA TYR A 105 -10.83 5.32 -5.40
C TYR A 105 -11.40 4.53 -6.57
N GLU A 106 -10.91 4.84 -7.75
CA GLU A 106 -11.31 4.19 -8.98
C GLU A 106 -10.08 3.97 -9.84
N VAL A 107 -9.90 2.75 -10.34
CA VAL A 107 -8.76 2.41 -11.20
C VAL A 107 -9.16 1.29 -12.14
N GLU A 108 -8.63 1.32 -13.35
CA GLU A 108 -8.84 0.26 -14.34
C GLU A 108 -7.63 -0.66 -14.36
N LEU A 109 -7.89 -1.97 -14.25
CA LEU A 109 -6.85 -2.99 -14.34
C LEU A 109 -7.01 -3.76 -15.65
N ARG A 110 -5.92 -3.92 -16.37
CA ARG A 110 -5.90 -4.68 -17.64
C ARG A 110 -5.55 -6.14 -17.46
N SER A 111 -5.00 -6.47 -16.29
CA SER A 111 -4.62 -7.84 -15.94
C SER A 111 -4.81 -8.02 -14.44
N PRO A 112 -4.71 -9.26 -13.92
CA PRO A 112 -4.79 -9.47 -12.47
C PRO A 112 -3.88 -8.52 -11.70
N GLY A 113 -4.38 -7.97 -10.62
CA GLY A 113 -3.65 -6.97 -9.87
C GLY A 113 -4.06 -6.90 -8.41
N VAL A 114 -3.43 -5.98 -7.69
CA VAL A 114 -3.65 -5.76 -6.26
C VAL A 114 -4.02 -4.31 -6.03
N ILE A 115 -5.05 -4.11 -5.22
CA ILE A 115 -5.48 -2.79 -4.75
C ILE A 115 -5.12 -2.70 -3.28
N MET A 116 -4.45 -1.62 -2.90
CA MET A 116 -4.05 -1.41 -1.51
C MET A 116 -4.29 0.03 -1.10
N ILE A 117 -4.95 0.20 0.04
CA ILE A 117 -5.19 1.52 0.64
C ILE A 117 -4.77 1.42 2.09
N ALA A 118 -3.92 2.33 2.52
CA ALA A 118 -3.43 2.36 3.89
C ALA A 118 -3.51 3.77 4.47
N ARG A 119 -3.69 3.84 5.79
CA ARG A 119 -3.69 5.10 6.52
C ARG A 119 -2.37 5.26 7.25
N VAL A 120 -1.69 6.36 6.96
CA VAL A 120 -0.42 6.72 7.60
C VAL A 120 -0.63 8.04 8.35
N THR A 121 -0.22 8.09 9.61
CA THR A 121 -0.37 9.26 10.45
C THR A 121 0.95 9.99 10.56
N PHE A 122 0.95 11.28 10.19
CA PHE A 122 2.11 12.13 10.32
C PHE A 122 2.32 12.53 11.78
N PRO A 123 3.53 12.28 12.36
CA PRO A 123 3.81 12.69 13.73
C PRO A 123 4.10 14.18 13.77
N ARG A 124 3.25 14.95 14.46
CA ARG A 124 3.43 16.39 14.62
C ARG A 124 4.30 16.70 15.83
N ALA A 125 5.11 17.77 15.68
CA ALA A 125 6.00 18.22 16.74
C ALA A 125 5.24 18.81 17.94
N PHE A 126 4.05 19.39 17.67
CA PHE A 126 3.25 20.04 18.71
C PHE A 126 2.01 19.20 19.00
N ALA A 127 1.91 18.74 20.25
CA ALA A 127 0.80 17.88 20.70
C ALA A 127 -0.56 18.58 20.67
N VAL A 128 -0.59 19.92 20.62
CA VAL A 128 -1.84 20.68 20.59
C VAL A 128 -2.54 20.65 19.24
N LEU A 129 -1.85 20.22 18.20
CA LEU A 129 -2.41 20.11 16.85
C LEU A 129 -2.82 18.67 16.57
N GLU A 130 -3.94 18.51 15.87
CA GLU A 130 -4.37 17.16 15.47
C GLU A 130 -3.40 16.55 14.47
N PRO A 131 -3.14 15.23 14.56
CA PRO A 131 -2.29 14.55 13.60
C PRO A 131 -2.88 14.62 12.19
N ILE A 132 -2.00 14.71 11.20
CA ILE A 132 -2.41 14.61 9.80
C ILE A 132 -2.42 13.14 9.43
N LYS A 133 -3.56 12.66 8.92
CA LYS A 133 -3.70 11.29 8.46
C LYS A 133 -3.82 11.28 6.95
N TRP A 134 -2.98 10.48 6.32
CA TRP A 134 -2.99 10.28 4.87
C TRP A 134 -3.62 8.93 4.54
N GLU A 135 -4.61 8.94 3.66
CA GLU A 135 -5.09 7.71 3.04
C GLU A 135 -4.38 7.55 1.72
N ILE A 136 -3.48 6.59 1.65
CA ILE A 136 -2.62 6.37 0.50
C ILE A 136 -3.12 5.18 -0.30
N ARG A 137 -3.33 5.38 -1.59
CA ARG A 137 -3.88 4.40 -2.50
C ARG A 137 -2.82 3.92 -3.46
N GLY A 138 -2.79 2.62 -3.69
CA GLY A 138 -1.88 2.03 -4.66
C GLY A 138 -2.55 0.88 -5.39
N ALA A 139 -2.18 0.72 -6.65
CA ALA A 139 -2.62 -0.39 -7.47
C ALA A 139 -1.46 -0.86 -8.33
N ALA A 140 -1.39 -2.17 -8.53
CA ALA A 140 -0.35 -2.75 -9.38
C ALA A 140 -0.90 -3.97 -10.10
N GLU A 141 -0.39 -4.24 -11.29
CA GLU A 141 -0.81 -5.36 -12.10
C GLU A 141 0.29 -6.40 -12.18
N LEU A 142 -0.11 -7.66 -12.29
CA LEU A 142 0.82 -8.76 -12.56
C LEU A 142 1.35 -8.63 -13.98
N VAL A 143 2.66 -8.59 -14.10
CA VAL A 143 3.35 -8.57 -15.39
C VAL A 143 4.08 -9.89 -15.56
N VAL A 144 3.69 -10.65 -16.58
CA VAL A 144 4.31 -11.92 -16.96
C VAL A 144 5.04 -11.69 -18.28
N GLY A 145 6.37 -11.81 -18.22
CA GLY A 145 7.13 -11.51 -19.42
C GLY A 145 8.32 -12.37 -19.63
#